data_e10890736d3bed0de3a4a71e2996eec3
#
_entry.id   e10890736d3bed0de3a4a71e2996eec3
#
_cell.length_a   1.000
_cell.length_b   1.000
_cell.length_c   1.000
_cell.angle_alpha   90.00
_cell.angle_beta   90.00
_cell.angle_gamma   90.00
#
_symmetry.space_group_name_H-M   'P 1'
#
loop_
_entity.id
_entity.type
_entity.pdbx_description
1 polymer ?
#
loop_
_entity_poly.entity_id
_entity_poly.type
_entity_poly.pdbx_seq_one_letter_code
_entity_poly.pdbx_strand_id
1 'polypeptide(L)'
;AAMLWVGWFGFNAGSALGANGGAGMAMLVTHISASMAALVWMFIEWKRFGKPSLIGVVTGMVAGLATVTPASGYIGIPGGLILGFSGGLLCYLAVDYIRGKLLIDDSLDVFAVHGVGGILGTLLVAFLATSTFSGLGLPVGQTAMSQFVVQIKAVVLTVIWTSIFTYLILKVTSLIVPLRVDEQEEIEGLDLRSHGEKGYHSD
;
A
#
# COMPACT_ATOMS: atom_id res chain seq x y z
N ALA A 1 -9.69 -0.28 -8.86
CA ALA A 1 -8.95 -1.38 -8.22
C ALA A 1 -8.44 -2.39 -9.25
N ALA A 2 -9.28 -2.98 -10.11
CA ALA A 2 -8.84 -3.97 -11.11
C ALA A 2 -7.74 -3.44 -12.03
N MET A 3 -7.88 -2.22 -12.55
CA MET A 3 -6.84 -1.58 -13.38
C MET A 3 -5.54 -1.33 -12.61
N LEU A 4 -5.62 -0.98 -11.32
CA LEU A 4 -4.44 -0.86 -10.46
C LEU A 4 -3.74 -2.21 -10.31
N TRP A 5 -4.48 -3.29 -10.11
CA TRP A 5 -3.89 -4.63 -10.00
C TRP A 5 -3.13 -5.04 -11.26
N VAL A 6 -3.77 -4.87 -12.42
CA VAL A 6 -3.11 -5.16 -13.71
C VAL A 6 -1.87 -4.29 -13.91
N GLY A 7 -1.97 -2.98 -13.65
CA GLY A 7 -0.82 -2.07 -13.71
C GLY A 7 0.29 -2.45 -12.72
N TRP A 8 -0.07 -3.01 -11.57
CA TRP A 8 0.90 -3.42 -10.55
C TRP A 8 1.74 -4.63 -10.96
N PHE A 9 1.21 -5.51 -11.80
CA PHE A 9 2.03 -6.55 -12.42
C PHE A 9 3.16 -5.94 -13.24
N GLY A 10 2.86 -4.91 -14.04
CA GLY A 10 3.88 -4.15 -14.77
C GLY A 10 4.85 -3.43 -13.83
N PHE A 11 4.35 -2.86 -12.75
CA PHE A 11 5.16 -2.15 -11.77
C PHE A 11 6.17 -3.09 -11.06
N ASN A 12 5.70 -4.18 -10.48
CA ASN A 12 6.56 -5.10 -9.72
C ASN A 12 7.37 -6.04 -10.64
N ALA A 13 6.73 -6.71 -11.60
CA ALA A 13 7.43 -7.63 -12.50
C ALA A 13 8.28 -6.89 -13.54
N GLY A 14 7.85 -5.72 -14.00
CA GLY A 14 8.63 -4.87 -14.91
C GLY A 14 9.92 -4.35 -14.27
N SER A 15 9.96 -4.19 -12.94
CA SER A 15 11.17 -3.81 -12.20
C SER A 15 12.29 -4.87 -12.28
N ALA A 16 12.02 -6.08 -12.77
CA ALA A 16 13.05 -7.07 -13.09
C ALA A 16 13.87 -6.70 -14.34
N LEU A 17 13.46 -5.68 -15.11
CA LEU A 17 14.11 -5.16 -16.32
C LEU A 17 14.36 -6.23 -17.40
N GLY A 18 13.55 -7.30 -17.44
CA GLY A 18 13.65 -8.37 -18.43
C GLY A 18 12.58 -9.44 -18.23
N ALA A 19 12.23 -10.11 -19.31
CA ALA A 19 11.29 -11.24 -19.31
C ALA A 19 12.02 -12.52 -18.85
N ASN A 20 12.11 -12.71 -17.54
CA ASN A 20 12.85 -13.84 -16.92
C ASN A 20 12.09 -14.43 -15.74
N GLY A 21 12.65 -15.46 -15.10
CA GLY A 21 12.04 -16.14 -13.95
C GLY A 21 11.82 -15.20 -12.75
N GLY A 22 12.67 -14.18 -12.56
CA GLY A 22 12.49 -13.16 -11.53
C GLY A 22 11.24 -12.30 -11.76
N ALA A 23 11.00 -11.86 -13.00
CA ALA A 23 9.77 -11.17 -13.38
C ALA A 23 8.53 -12.04 -13.14
N GLY A 24 8.59 -13.32 -13.53
CA GLY A 24 7.50 -14.28 -13.29
C GLY A 24 7.22 -14.49 -11.80
N MET A 25 8.24 -14.62 -10.97
CA MET A 25 8.09 -14.76 -9.52
C MET A 25 7.52 -13.49 -8.91
N ALA A 26 8.04 -12.29 -9.28
CA ALA A 26 7.52 -11.01 -8.79
C ALA A 26 6.03 -10.83 -9.14
N MET A 27 5.61 -11.21 -10.34
CA MET A 27 4.19 -11.20 -10.73
C MET A 27 3.36 -12.15 -9.86
N LEU A 28 3.85 -13.37 -9.63
CA LEU A 28 3.16 -14.40 -8.85
C LEU A 28 2.99 -13.98 -7.38
N VAL A 29 4.04 -13.50 -6.72
CA VAL A 29 3.95 -13.08 -5.30
C VAL A 29 3.11 -11.82 -5.14
N THR A 30 3.09 -10.94 -6.15
CA THR A 30 2.21 -9.78 -6.18
C THR A 30 0.75 -10.21 -6.21
N HIS A 31 0.40 -11.17 -7.06
CA HIS A 31 -0.95 -11.72 -7.13
C HIS A 31 -1.37 -12.42 -5.84
N ILE A 32 -0.51 -13.25 -5.29
CA ILE A 32 -0.75 -14.01 -4.05
C ILE A 32 -0.98 -13.05 -2.87
N SER A 33 -0.13 -12.04 -2.73
CA SER A 33 -0.24 -11.06 -1.64
C SER A 33 -1.55 -10.26 -1.72
N ALA A 34 -1.89 -9.77 -2.91
CA ALA A 34 -3.15 -9.05 -3.13
C ALA A 34 -4.36 -9.91 -2.79
N SER A 35 -4.39 -11.16 -3.26
CA SER A 35 -5.48 -12.10 -3.00
C SER A 35 -5.59 -12.45 -1.51
N MET A 36 -4.46 -12.72 -0.85
CA MET A 36 -4.45 -13.02 0.60
C MET A 36 -4.94 -11.83 1.42
N ALA A 37 -4.48 -10.62 1.13
CA ALA A 37 -4.89 -9.42 1.87
C ALA A 37 -6.38 -9.10 1.66
N ALA A 38 -6.91 -9.29 0.45
CA ALA A 38 -8.34 -9.18 0.17
C ALA A 38 -9.16 -10.15 1.00
N LEU A 39 -8.73 -11.42 1.11
CA LEU A 39 -9.39 -12.43 1.94
C LEU A 39 -9.33 -12.07 3.43
N VAL A 40 -8.17 -11.64 3.93
CA VAL A 40 -8.00 -11.23 5.34
C VAL A 40 -8.95 -10.09 5.67
N TRP A 41 -9.00 -9.05 4.84
CA TRP A 41 -9.88 -7.90 5.01
C TRP A 41 -11.34 -8.33 5.00
N MET A 42 -11.73 -9.13 4.02
CA MET A 42 -13.07 -9.69 3.89
C MET A 42 -13.50 -10.46 5.16
N PHE A 43 -12.62 -11.33 5.69
CA PHE A 43 -12.92 -12.11 6.90
C PHE A 43 -13.02 -11.23 8.15
N ILE A 44 -12.20 -10.19 8.29
CA ILE A 44 -12.29 -9.25 9.40
C ILE A 44 -13.63 -8.52 9.38
N GLU A 45 -14.02 -7.96 8.23
CA GLU A 45 -15.32 -7.29 8.09
C GLU A 45 -16.49 -8.25 8.33
N TRP A 46 -16.41 -9.45 7.77
CA TRP A 46 -17.44 -10.46 7.97
C TRP A 46 -17.66 -10.81 9.44
N LYS A 47 -16.55 -11.00 10.16
CA LYS A 47 -16.61 -11.29 11.60
C LYS A 47 -17.09 -10.08 12.41
N ARG A 48 -16.72 -8.87 12.01
CA ARG A 48 -16.98 -7.63 12.77
C ARG A 48 -18.38 -7.06 12.49
N PHE A 49 -18.82 -7.13 11.23
CA PHE A 49 -20.05 -6.49 10.75
C PHE A 49 -21.11 -7.47 10.23
N GLY A 50 -20.84 -8.77 10.25
CA GLY A 50 -21.74 -9.81 9.75
C GLY A 50 -21.75 -9.98 8.23
N LYS A 51 -21.15 -9.06 7.48
CA LYS A 51 -21.03 -9.11 6.02
C LYS A 51 -19.83 -8.29 5.55
N PRO A 52 -19.09 -8.76 4.53
CA PRO A 52 -18.01 -8.00 3.93
C PRO A 52 -18.57 -6.92 2.99
N SER A 53 -17.80 -5.84 2.80
CA SER A 53 -18.09 -4.81 1.81
C SER A 53 -17.23 -5.00 0.56
N LEU A 54 -17.73 -4.58 -0.61
CA LEU A 54 -16.93 -4.56 -1.83
C LEU A 54 -15.75 -3.60 -1.70
N ILE A 55 -15.97 -2.44 -1.09
CA ILE A 55 -14.91 -1.43 -0.87
C ILE A 55 -13.83 -2.03 0.04
N GLY A 56 -14.20 -2.70 1.14
CA GLY A 56 -13.23 -3.34 2.04
C GLY A 56 -12.40 -4.40 1.33
N VAL A 57 -13.01 -5.27 0.54
CA VAL A 57 -12.29 -6.30 -0.23
C VAL A 57 -11.28 -5.68 -1.19
N VAL A 58 -11.65 -4.63 -1.92
CA VAL A 58 -10.74 -3.98 -2.87
C VAL A 58 -9.67 -3.12 -2.17
N THR A 59 -9.96 -2.54 -1.00
CA THR A 59 -8.95 -1.87 -0.17
C THR A 59 -7.93 -2.86 0.37
N GLY A 60 -8.40 -4.02 0.85
CA GLY A 60 -7.53 -5.12 1.28
C GLY A 60 -6.63 -5.63 0.15
N MET A 61 -7.18 -5.75 -1.06
CA MET A 61 -6.38 -6.10 -2.25
C MET A 61 -5.25 -5.10 -2.48
N VAL A 62 -5.54 -3.79 -2.45
CA VAL A 62 -4.51 -2.73 -2.62
C VAL A 62 -3.50 -2.75 -1.48
N ALA A 63 -3.94 -3.04 -0.24
CA ALA A 63 -3.03 -3.21 0.89
C ALA A 63 -2.02 -4.34 0.66
N GLY A 64 -2.46 -5.47 0.09
CA GLY A 64 -1.56 -6.57 -0.30
C GLY A 64 -0.59 -6.19 -1.40
N LEU A 65 -1.05 -5.44 -2.42
CA LEU A 65 -0.20 -4.90 -3.48
C LEU A 65 0.88 -3.97 -2.92
N ALA A 66 0.49 -3.01 -2.09
CA ALA A 66 1.41 -2.05 -1.49
C ALA A 66 2.45 -2.73 -0.58
N THR A 67 2.00 -3.69 0.25
CA THR A 67 2.87 -4.36 1.22
C THR A 67 3.90 -5.26 0.55
N VAL A 68 3.55 -5.96 -0.54
CA VAL A 68 4.49 -6.85 -1.22
C VAL A 68 5.51 -6.10 -2.08
N THR A 69 5.21 -4.89 -2.50
CA THR A 69 6.00 -4.12 -3.48
C THR A 69 7.48 -4.02 -3.14
N PRO A 70 7.90 -3.65 -1.91
CA PRO A 70 9.34 -3.55 -1.59
C PRO A 70 10.06 -4.89 -1.61
N ALA A 71 9.34 -6.00 -1.56
CA ALA A 71 9.87 -7.35 -1.41
C ALA A 71 9.71 -8.23 -2.66
N SER A 72 8.85 -7.86 -3.61
CA SER A 72 8.37 -8.74 -4.69
C SER A 72 9.47 -9.35 -5.56
N GLY A 73 10.59 -8.65 -5.75
CA GLY A 73 11.74 -9.15 -6.50
C GLY A 73 12.68 -10.08 -5.71
N TYR A 74 12.46 -10.28 -4.41
CA TYR A 74 13.41 -10.94 -3.52
C TYR A 74 12.83 -12.13 -2.76
N ILE A 75 11.53 -12.32 -2.76
CA ILE A 75 10.83 -13.32 -1.94
C ILE A 75 10.17 -14.39 -2.80
N GLY A 76 9.93 -15.57 -2.18
CA GLY A 76 9.13 -16.64 -2.77
C GLY A 76 7.66 -16.59 -2.31
N ILE A 77 6.91 -17.64 -2.70
CA ILE A 77 5.47 -17.78 -2.41
C ILE A 77 5.14 -17.65 -0.91
N PRO A 78 5.87 -18.31 0.02
CA PRO A 78 5.58 -18.16 1.45
C PRO A 78 5.70 -16.70 1.93
N GLY A 79 6.72 -15.96 1.43
CA GLY A 79 6.88 -14.53 1.70
C GLY A 79 5.70 -13.71 1.21
N GLY A 80 5.20 -13.99 0.00
CA GLY A 80 4.01 -13.34 -0.56
C GLY A 80 2.75 -13.56 0.28
N LEU A 81 2.54 -14.78 0.78
CA LEU A 81 1.42 -15.10 1.68
C LEU A 81 1.52 -14.36 3.02
N ILE A 82 2.71 -14.34 3.63
CA ILE A 82 2.95 -13.65 4.91
C ILE A 82 2.72 -12.14 4.74
N LEU A 83 3.24 -11.54 3.67
CA LEU A 83 3.05 -10.11 3.41
C LEU A 83 1.59 -9.77 3.12
N GLY A 84 0.89 -10.60 2.35
CA GLY A 84 -0.54 -10.42 2.10
C GLY A 84 -1.36 -10.52 3.38
N PHE A 85 -1.10 -11.51 4.21
CA PHE A 85 -1.79 -11.68 5.50
C PHE A 85 -1.52 -10.50 6.45
N SER A 86 -0.25 -10.19 6.67
CA SER A 86 0.15 -9.12 7.59
C SER A 86 -0.26 -7.74 7.07
N GLY A 87 -0.14 -7.49 5.76
CA GLY A 87 -0.60 -6.26 5.11
C GLY A 87 -2.11 -6.08 5.23
N GLY A 88 -2.90 -7.11 4.91
CA GLY A 88 -4.35 -7.07 5.06
C GLY A 88 -4.80 -6.78 6.49
N LEU A 89 -4.14 -7.41 7.47
CA LEU A 89 -4.46 -7.19 8.89
C LEU A 89 -4.03 -5.82 9.40
N LEU A 90 -2.75 -5.46 9.21
CA LEU A 90 -2.20 -4.24 9.81
C LEU A 90 -2.70 -2.98 9.12
N CYS A 91 -2.89 -2.99 7.79
CA CYS A 91 -3.50 -1.87 7.11
C CYS A 91 -4.96 -1.68 7.51
N TYR A 92 -5.73 -2.77 7.71
CA TYR A 92 -7.08 -2.68 8.24
C TYR A 92 -7.12 -1.97 9.60
N LEU A 93 -6.25 -2.39 10.53
CA LEU A 93 -6.14 -1.78 11.85
C LEU A 93 -5.66 -0.32 11.77
N ALA A 94 -4.78 -0.01 10.83
CA ALA A 94 -4.30 1.35 10.59
C ALA A 94 -5.40 2.27 10.09
N VAL A 95 -6.25 1.81 9.15
CA VAL A 95 -7.43 2.56 8.68
C VAL A 95 -8.36 2.86 9.85
N ASP A 96 -8.71 1.85 10.63
CA ASP A 96 -9.59 1.99 11.80
C ASP A 96 -9.02 2.99 12.83
N TYR A 97 -7.72 2.98 13.04
CA TYR A 97 -7.03 3.88 13.96
C TYR A 97 -6.92 5.32 13.43
N ILE A 98 -6.48 5.48 12.19
CA ILE A 98 -6.21 6.81 11.59
C ILE A 98 -7.51 7.58 11.40
N ARG A 99 -8.52 6.95 10.79
CA ARG A 99 -9.83 7.58 10.56
C ARG A 99 -10.69 7.62 11.82
N GLY A 100 -10.72 6.53 12.60
CA GLY A 100 -11.61 6.38 13.74
C GLY A 100 -11.14 7.07 15.02
N LYS A 101 -9.82 7.08 15.29
CA LYS A 101 -9.26 7.65 16.53
C LYS A 101 -8.51 8.95 16.32
N LEU A 102 -7.67 9.03 15.30
CA LEU A 102 -6.91 10.25 15.01
C LEU A 102 -7.75 11.29 14.27
N LEU A 103 -8.88 10.89 13.67
CA LEU A 103 -9.79 11.76 12.90
C LEU A 103 -9.06 12.49 11.77
N ILE A 104 -8.06 11.83 11.16
CA ILE A 104 -7.33 12.38 10.02
C ILE A 104 -8.16 12.12 8.76
N ASP A 105 -8.33 13.16 7.95
CA ASP A 105 -9.01 13.07 6.66
C ASP A 105 -8.11 12.36 5.63
N ASP A 106 -8.08 11.04 5.70
CA ASP A 106 -7.47 10.14 4.73
C ASP A 106 -8.59 9.35 4.04
N SER A 107 -9.35 10.06 3.20
CA SER A 107 -10.58 9.53 2.60
C SER A 107 -10.36 8.33 1.69
N LEU A 108 -9.18 8.19 1.10
CA LEU A 108 -8.78 7.06 0.24
C LEU A 108 -7.86 6.06 0.96
N ASP A 109 -7.68 6.20 2.27
CA ASP A 109 -6.83 5.35 3.12
C ASP A 109 -5.37 5.26 2.63
N VAL A 110 -4.86 6.35 2.01
CA VAL A 110 -3.55 6.36 1.34
C VAL A 110 -2.42 6.11 2.33
N PHE A 111 -2.40 6.83 3.45
CA PHE A 111 -1.35 6.63 4.45
C PHE A 111 -1.50 5.26 5.13
N ALA A 112 -2.73 4.88 5.49
CA ALA A 112 -3.01 3.61 6.16
C ALA A 112 -2.64 2.39 5.30
N VAL A 113 -2.87 2.45 3.98
CA VAL A 113 -2.62 1.34 3.06
C VAL A 113 -1.21 1.41 2.48
N HIS A 114 -0.83 2.54 1.86
CA HIS A 114 0.46 2.64 1.18
C HIS A 114 1.60 2.96 2.14
N GLY A 115 1.41 3.87 3.09
CA GLY A 115 2.43 4.23 4.07
C GLY A 115 2.73 3.06 5.02
N VAL A 116 1.71 2.57 5.72
CA VAL A 116 1.87 1.46 6.68
C VAL A 116 2.25 0.16 5.98
N GLY A 117 1.57 -0.19 4.87
CA GLY A 117 1.88 -1.38 4.09
C GLY A 117 3.29 -1.35 3.50
N GLY A 118 3.71 -0.22 2.92
CA GLY A 118 5.05 -0.06 2.37
C GLY A 118 6.15 -0.14 3.41
N ILE A 119 5.97 0.47 4.58
CA ILE A 119 6.89 0.34 5.72
C ILE A 119 6.99 -1.12 6.17
N LEU A 120 5.84 -1.79 6.34
CA LEU A 120 5.80 -3.19 6.74
C LEU A 120 6.54 -4.09 5.77
N GLY A 121 6.28 -3.97 4.47
CA GLY A 121 6.94 -4.75 3.42
C GLY A 121 8.45 -4.50 3.37
N THR A 122 8.85 -3.22 3.50
CA THR A 122 10.27 -2.83 3.55
C THR A 122 11.00 -3.44 4.75
N LEU A 123 10.37 -3.50 5.91
CA LEU A 123 10.98 -4.09 7.10
C LEU A 123 11.03 -5.63 7.02
N LEU A 124 9.96 -6.26 6.59
CA LEU A 124 9.85 -7.71 6.55
C LEU A 124 10.69 -8.36 5.45
N VAL A 125 11.02 -7.66 4.36
CA VAL A 125 11.88 -8.22 3.30
C VAL A 125 13.22 -8.71 3.85
N ALA A 126 13.76 -8.07 4.90
CA ALA A 126 15.02 -8.50 5.54
C ALA A 126 15.00 -9.96 6.02
N PHE A 127 13.85 -10.45 6.42
CA PHE A 127 13.65 -11.83 6.89
C PHE A 127 13.13 -12.74 5.77
N LEU A 128 12.19 -12.25 4.98
CA LEU A 128 11.48 -13.03 3.97
C LEU A 128 12.31 -13.27 2.69
N ALA A 129 13.35 -12.47 2.45
CA ALA A 129 14.29 -12.70 1.36
C ALA A 129 15.25 -13.88 1.61
N THR A 130 15.27 -14.44 2.83
CA THR A 130 16.12 -15.59 3.15
C THR A 130 15.64 -16.87 2.45
N SER A 131 16.56 -17.82 2.26
CA SER A 131 16.26 -19.12 1.63
C SER A 131 15.21 -19.94 2.41
N THR A 132 15.07 -19.70 3.70
CA THR A 132 14.03 -20.31 4.56
C THR A 132 12.61 -20.02 4.04
N PHE A 133 12.39 -18.85 3.43
CA PHE A 133 11.11 -18.45 2.83
C PHE A 133 11.14 -18.51 1.29
N SER A 134 12.02 -19.32 0.72
CA SER A 134 12.22 -19.44 -0.73
C SER A 134 12.59 -18.11 -1.39
N GLY A 135 13.23 -17.22 -0.65
CA GLY A 135 13.76 -15.95 -1.16
C GLY A 135 15.10 -16.15 -1.88
N LEU A 136 15.55 -15.10 -2.56
CA LEU A 136 16.81 -15.11 -3.32
C LEU A 136 18.07 -15.17 -2.45
N GLY A 137 17.93 -14.99 -1.14
CA GLY A 137 19.03 -14.85 -0.20
C GLY A 137 19.41 -13.41 0.06
N LEU A 138 20.24 -13.20 1.06
CA LEU A 138 20.81 -11.91 1.40
C LEU A 138 22.20 -11.75 0.77
N PRO A 139 22.70 -10.51 0.58
CA PRO A 139 24.06 -10.27 0.13
C PRO A 139 25.08 -11.00 1.00
N VAL A 140 26.22 -11.39 0.39
CA VAL A 140 27.29 -12.10 1.07
C VAL A 140 27.77 -11.33 2.32
N GLY A 141 27.85 -12.02 3.43
CA GLY A 141 28.27 -11.43 4.73
C GLY A 141 27.16 -10.69 5.48
N GLN A 142 25.94 -10.63 4.96
CA GLN A 142 24.80 -10.03 5.65
C GLN A 142 23.94 -11.08 6.36
N THR A 143 23.41 -10.69 7.52
CA THR A 143 22.39 -11.42 8.27
C THR A 143 21.04 -10.73 8.13
N ALA A 144 19.95 -11.46 8.39
CA ALA A 144 18.61 -10.87 8.40
C ALA A 144 18.51 -9.66 9.35
N MET A 145 19.19 -9.72 10.50
CA MET A 145 19.21 -8.62 11.47
C MET A 145 20.00 -7.42 10.96
N SER A 146 21.16 -7.61 10.33
CA SER A 146 21.92 -6.50 9.74
C SER A 146 21.14 -5.83 8.61
N GLN A 147 20.48 -6.63 7.77
CA GLN A 147 19.59 -6.12 6.71
C GLN A 147 18.39 -5.37 7.30
N PHE A 148 17.78 -5.88 8.36
CA PHE A 148 16.68 -5.21 9.04
C PHE A 148 17.06 -3.81 9.55
N VAL A 149 18.26 -3.67 10.13
CA VAL A 149 18.78 -2.36 10.55
C VAL A 149 18.95 -1.40 9.36
N VAL A 150 19.40 -1.91 8.22
CA VAL A 150 19.49 -1.11 6.98
C VAL A 150 18.10 -0.64 6.54
N GLN A 151 17.09 -1.52 6.57
CA GLN A 151 15.72 -1.16 6.21
C GLN A 151 15.12 -0.12 7.17
N ILE A 152 15.36 -0.23 8.47
CA ILE A 152 14.94 0.79 9.44
C ILE A 152 15.54 2.15 9.09
N LYS A 153 16.85 2.20 8.82
CA LYS A 153 17.52 3.46 8.46
C LYS A 153 16.92 4.06 7.18
N ALA A 154 16.66 3.23 6.17
CA ALA A 154 16.03 3.66 4.92
C ALA A 154 14.63 4.23 5.15
N VAL A 155 13.79 3.53 5.92
CA VAL A 155 12.44 3.99 6.29
C VAL A 155 12.50 5.33 7.03
N VAL A 156 13.33 5.42 8.07
CA VAL A 156 13.45 6.65 8.88
C VAL A 156 13.91 7.83 8.01
N LEU A 157 14.94 7.63 7.18
CA LEU A 157 15.43 8.66 6.28
C LEU A 157 14.34 9.11 5.30
N THR A 158 13.61 8.16 4.70
CA THR A 158 12.51 8.45 3.76
C THR A 158 11.39 9.23 4.46
N VAL A 159 10.98 8.82 5.65
CA VAL A 159 9.93 9.52 6.41
C VAL A 159 10.35 10.96 6.73
N ILE A 160 11.56 11.17 7.23
CA ILE A 160 12.07 12.51 7.55
C ILE A 160 12.13 13.36 6.27
N TRP A 161 12.73 12.83 5.21
CA TRP A 161 12.87 13.54 3.93
C TRP A 161 11.52 13.93 3.36
N THR A 162 10.61 12.97 3.20
CA THR A 162 9.29 13.24 2.61
C THR A 162 8.48 14.21 3.46
N SER A 163 8.52 14.11 4.80
CA SER A 163 7.81 15.03 5.69
C SER A 163 8.29 16.47 5.52
N ILE A 164 9.61 16.68 5.51
CA ILE A 164 10.20 18.02 5.36
C ILE A 164 9.82 18.61 4.00
N PHE A 165 10.09 17.87 2.91
CA PHE A 165 9.85 18.40 1.57
C PHE A 165 8.37 18.56 1.25
N THR A 166 7.51 17.66 1.70
CA THR A 166 6.05 17.82 1.54
C THR A 166 5.57 19.07 2.27
N TYR A 167 6.04 19.30 3.50
CA TYR A 167 5.69 20.52 4.23
C TYR A 167 6.13 21.79 3.50
N LEU A 168 7.38 21.82 3.00
CA LEU A 168 7.89 22.96 2.24
C LEU A 168 7.11 23.20 0.95
N ILE A 169 6.83 22.13 0.19
CA ILE A 169 6.05 22.21 -1.05
C ILE A 169 4.64 22.75 -0.75
N LEU A 170 3.95 22.21 0.26
CA LEU A 170 2.63 22.68 0.63
C LEU A 170 2.65 24.16 1.05
N LYS A 171 3.68 24.59 1.79
CA LYS A 171 3.83 26.02 2.15
C LYS A 171 4.01 26.90 0.92
N VAL A 172 4.85 26.52 -0.03
CA VAL A 172 5.02 27.27 -1.27
C VAL A 172 3.74 27.29 -2.11
N THR A 173 3.08 26.13 -2.23
CA THR A 173 1.82 26.02 -2.98
C THR A 173 0.73 26.91 -2.37
N SER A 174 0.64 26.93 -1.04
CA SER A 174 -0.36 27.76 -0.33
C SER A 174 -0.21 29.27 -0.52
N LEU A 175 0.96 29.72 -0.99
CA LEU A 175 1.18 31.14 -1.36
C LEU A 175 0.62 31.48 -2.73
N ILE A 176 0.34 30.47 -3.56
CA ILE A 176 -0.08 30.64 -4.96
C ILE A 176 -1.57 30.27 -5.12
N VAL A 177 -1.98 29.17 -4.51
CA VAL A 177 -3.37 28.67 -4.57
C VAL A 177 -3.81 28.16 -3.19
N PRO A 178 -5.12 28.25 -2.87
CA PRO A 178 -5.65 27.61 -1.66
C PRO A 178 -5.46 26.10 -1.72
N LEU A 179 -5.09 25.48 -0.60
CA LEU A 179 -4.87 24.03 -0.53
C LEU A 179 -6.17 23.23 -0.35
N ARG A 180 -7.25 23.91 -0.02
CA ARG A 180 -8.58 23.32 0.18
C ARG A 180 -9.63 24.26 -0.40
N VAL A 181 -10.64 23.70 -0.99
CA VAL A 181 -11.84 24.42 -1.42
C VAL A 181 -12.66 24.83 -0.20
N ASP A 182 -13.62 25.72 -0.37
CA ASP A 182 -14.50 26.11 0.74
C ASP A 182 -15.48 24.97 1.12
N GLU A 183 -16.02 25.06 2.33
CA GLU A 183 -16.91 24.02 2.88
C GLU A 183 -18.18 23.82 2.02
N GLN A 184 -18.67 24.89 1.42
CA GLN A 184 -19.87 24.80 0.58
C GLN A 184 -19.59 24.04 -0.72
N GLU A 185 -18.44 24.25 -1.34
CA GLU A 185 -18.00 23.50 -2.52
C GLU A 185 -17.79 22.00 -2.22
N GLU A 186 -17.26 21.67 -1.04
CA GLU A 186 -17.13 20.28 -0.59
C GLU A 186 -18.49 19.59 -0.44
N ILE A 187 -19.49 20.31 0.13
CA ILE A 187 -20.85 19.78 0.34
C ILE A 187 -21.58 19.60 -0.99
N GLU A 188 -21.45 20.56 -1.92
CA GLU A 188 -22.07 20.47 -3.25
C GLU A 188 -21.42 19.39 -4.13
N GLY A 189 -20.16 19.05 -3.89
CA GLY A 189 -19.37 18.11 -4.66
C GLY A 189 -18.53 18.76 -5.74
N LEU A 190 -17.23 18.44 -5.76
CA LEU A 190 -16.25 19.09 -6.64
C LEU A 190 -16.50 18.83 -8.13
N ASP A 191 -16.99 17.65 -8.50
CA ASP A 191 -17.29 17.34 -9.89
C ASP A 191 -18.36 18.31 -10.47
N LEU A 192 -19.39 18.54 -9.68
CA LEU A 192 -20.46 19.48 -10.08
C LEU A 192 -19.96 20.93 -10.05
N ARG A 193 -19.27 21.32 -8.96
CA ARG A 193 -18.89 22.73 -8.74
C ARG A 193 -17.74 23.18 -9.62
N SER A 194 -16.70 22.36 -9.77
CA SER A 194 -15.49 22.70 -10.53
C SER A 194 -15.58 22.36 -12.01
N HIS A 195 -16.32 21.30 -12.36
CA HIS A 195 -16.37 20.78 -13.74
C HIS A 195 -17.76 20.78 -14.36
N GLY A 196 -18.82 21.00 -13.58
CA GLY A 196 -20.21 20.94 -14.05
C GLY A 196 -20.65 19.53 -14.47
N GLU A 197 -19.94 18.50 -14.00
CA GLU A 197 -20.15 17.10 -14.39
C GLU A 197 -20.85 16.31 -13.29
N LYS A 198 -21.63 15.32 -13.72
CA LYS A 198 -22.27 14.34 -12.83
C LYS A 198 -21.91 12.95 -13.30
N GLY A 199 -21.54 12.07 -12.36
CA GLY A 199 -21.21 10.68 -12.65
C GLY A 199 -22.40 9.85 -13.15
N TYR A 200 -23.61 10.22 -12.76
CA TYR A 200 -24.86 9.59 -13.19
C TYR A 200 -25.90 10.66 -13.52
N HIS A 201 -26.58 10.47 -14.62
CA HIS A 201 -27.79 11.21 -14.95
C HIS A 201 -28.98 10.33 -14.53
N SER A 202 -29.63 10.67 -13.42
CA SER A 202 -30.95 10.11 -13.10
C SER A 202 -32.00 10.96 -13.89
N ASP A 203 -32.55 10.40 -14.95
CA ASP A 203 -33.72 10.90 -15.60
C ASP A 203 -34.94 10.80 -14.64
#